data_7a41853dbf2d308a1e5d76a431d91cf3
#
_entry.id   7a41853dbf2d308a1e5d76a431d91cf3
#
_cell.length_a   1.000
_cell.length_b   1.000
_cell.length_c   1.000
_cell.angle_alpha   90.00
_cell.angle_beta   90.00
_cell.angle_gamma   90.00
#
_symmetry.space_group_name_H-M   'P 1'
#
loop_
_entity.id
_entity.type
_entity.pdbx_description
1 polymer ?
#
loop_
_entity_poly.entity_id
_entity_poly.type
_entity_poly.pdbx_seq_one_letter_code
_entity_poly.pdbx_strand_id
1 'polypeptide(L)'
;MKSLRHFLQNELYNLFHSKSFLFVLLILLLIVTADDILAYKSYKDNLQLTLTTVDLQADGTFAEYPFLQIYTLYNSWIGGANETLPMVFFYTMPVFVVIPYSWSYLAEEKNGYDRIMASQLGKASYFLGKYVSTFLSGALTVLLPMLFSFLLASCLVPA
;
A
#
# COMPACT_ATOMS: atom_id res chain seq x y z
N MET A 1 12.10 7.99 -29.78
CA MET A 1 11.89 6.97 -28.72
C MET A 1 12.95 6.99 -27.60
N LYS A 2 14.24 7.22 -27.88
CA LYS A 2 15.28 7.33 -26.83
C LYS A 2 15.05 8.51 -25.85
N SER A 3 14.59 9.66 -26.35
CA SER A 3 14.32 10.85 -25.52
C SER A 3 13.18 10.67 -24.54
N LEU A 4 12.10 9.98 -24.92
CA LEU A 4 10.97 9.69 -24.02
C LEU A 4 11.38 8.75 -22.87
N ARG A 5 12.20 7.74 -23.16
CA ARG A 5 12.71 6.82 -22.14
C ARG A 5 13.58 7.54 -21.11
N HIS A 6 14.48 8.42 -21.56
CA HIS A 6 15.30 9.23 -20.64
C HIS A 6 14.44 10.19 -19.82
N PHE A 7 13.41 10.78 -20.41
CA PHE A 7 12.47 11.63 -19.72
C PHE A 7 11.75 10.84 -18.58
N LEU A 8 11.20 9.67 -18.90
CA LEU A 8 10.54 8.81 -17.90
C LEU A 8 11.48 8.36 -16.78
N GLN A 9 12.73 8.02 -17.11
CA GLN A 9 13.73 7.66 -16.09
C GLN A 9 14.03 8.81 -15.14
N ASN A 10 14.17 10.03 -15.65
CA ASN A 10 14.39 11.21 -14.82
C ASN A 10 13.19 11.55 -13.97
N GLU A 11 11.96 11.44 -14.51
CA GLU A 11 10.72 11.66 -13.77
C GLU A 11 10.58 10.67 -12.59
N LEU A 12 10.81 9.39 -12.85
CA LEU A 12 10.79 8.36 -11.80
C LEU A 12 11.88 8.59 -10.74
N TYR A 13 13.08 8.91 -11.17
CA TYR A 13 14.18 9.22 -10.25
C TYR A 13 13.83 10.40 -9.34
N ASN A 14 13.31 11.49 -9.90
CA ASN A 14 12.90 12.66 -9.15
C ASN A 14 11.76 12.33 -8.18
N LEU A 15 10.84 11.47 -8.57
CA LEU A 15 9.72 11.03 -7.75
C LEU A 15 10.20 10.27 -6.51
N PHE A 16 11.09 9.29 -6.67
CA PHE A 16 11.66 8.53 -5.56
C PHE A 16 12.49 9.39 -4.60
N HIS A 17 13.09 10.48 -5.09
CA HIS A 17 13.83 11.42 -4.25
C HIS A 17 12.97 12.57 -3.71
N SER A 18 11.70 12.65 -4.09
CA SER A 18 10.81 13.68 -3.57
C SER A 18 10.46 13.42 -2.11
N LYS A 19 10.61 14.44 -1.27
CA LYS A 19 10.28 14.37 0.16
C LYS A 19 8.79 14.04 0.37
N SER A 20 7.92 14.51 -0.52
CA SER A 20 6.48 14.28 -0.46
C SER A 20 6.13 12.82 -0.69
N PHE A 21 6.79 12.15 -1.65
CA PHE A 21 6.60 10.73 -1.91
C PHE A 21 7.03 9.88 -0.71
N LEU A 22 8.22 10.16 -0.17
CA LEU A 22 8.74 9.44 0.99
C LEU A 22 7.85 9.64 2.23
N PHE A 23 7.34 10.86 2.44
CA PHE A 23 6.46 11.16 3.57
C PHE A 23 5.11 10.41 3.46
N VAL A 24 4.48 10.42 2.29
CA VAL A 24 3.23 9.67 2.04
C VAL A 24 3.46 8.17 2.20
N LEU A 25 4.53 7.65 1.63
CA LEU A 25 4.87 6.24 1.74
C LEU A 25 5.10 5.83 3.20
N LEU A 26 5.77 6.66 3.99
CA LEU A 26 5.98 6.42 5.42
C LEU A 26 4.64 6.36 6.18
N ILE A 27 3.72 7.28 5.92
CA ILE A 27 2.38 7.26 6.55
C ILE A 27 1.63 5.97 6.19
N LEU A 28 1.62 5.58 4.92
CA LEU A 28 0.96 4.36 4.47
C LEU A 28 1.58 3.10 5.10
N LEU A 29 2.91 3.05 5.19
CA LEU A 29 3.60 1.97 5.88
C LEU A 29 3.27 1.90 7.38
N LEU A 30 3.11 3.05 8.05
CA LEU A 30 2.70 3.07 9.46
C LEU A 30 1.27 2.53 9.63
N ILE A 31 0.33 2.89 8.76
CA ILE A 31 -1.04 2.36 8.81
C ILE A 31 -1.03 0.84 8.62
N VAL A 32 -0.30 0.36 7.63
CA VAL A 32 -0.18 -1.07 7.33
C VAL A 32 0.46 -1.85 8.46
N THR A 33 1.56 -1.36 9.04
CA THR A 33 2.21 -2.03 10.18
C THR A 33 1.34 -2.07 11.42
N ALA A 34 0.55 -1.01 11.67
CA ALA A 34 -0.41 -0.99 12.76
C ALA A 34 -1.50 -2.06 12.57
N ASP A 35 -2.01 -2.21 11.36
CA ASP A 35 -2.98 -3.23 10.99
C ASP A 35 -2.44 -4.65 11.20
N ASP A 36 -1.26 -4.94 10.66
CA ASP A 36 -0.61 -6.25 10.79
C ASP A 36 -0.33 -6.62 12.27
N ILE A 37 0.05 -5.64 13.11
CA ILE A 37 0.25 -5.85 14.56
C ILE A 37 -1.07 -6.18 15.27
N LEU A 38 -2.16 -5.47 14.92
CA LEU A 38 -3.47 -5.74 15.50
C LEU A 38 -4.01 -7.10 15.05
N ALA A 39 -3.87 -7.43 13.78
CA ALA A 39 -4.24 -8.74 13.25
C ALA A 39 -3.48 -9.88 13.97
N TYR A 40 -2.17 -9.72 14.17
CA TYR A 40 -1.37 -10.68 14.92
C TYR A 40 -1.84 -10.84 16.39
N LYS A 41 -2.18 -9.73 17.05
CA LYS A 41 -2.70 -9.76 18.42
C LYS A 41 -4.04 -10.51 18.47
N SER A 42 -4.95 -10.20 17.58
CA SER A 42 -6.24 -10.88 17.46
C SER A 42 -6.08 -12.39 17.18
N TYR A 43 -5.12 -12.76 16.33
CA TYR A 43 -4.76 -14.16 16.09
C TYR A 43 -4.33 -14.86 17.38
N LYS A 44 -3.46 -14.24 18.17
CA LYS A 44 -2.95 -14.82 19.43
C LYS A 44 -4.05 -14.96 20.48
N ASP A 45 -4.91 -13.97 20.60
CA ASP A 45 -6.03 -14.00 21.55
C ASP A 45 -7.03 -15.12 21.19
N ASN A 46 -7.35 -15.29 19.92
CA ASN A 46 -8.21 -16.38 19.43
C ASN A 46 -7.57 -17.77 19.62
N LEU A 47 -6.27 -17.88 19.42
CA LEU A 47 -5.55 -19.13 19.66
C LEU A 47 -5.64 -19.53 21.14
N GLN A 48 -5.47 -18.60 22.07
CA GLN A 48 -5.61 -18.87 23.51
C GLN A 48 -7.05 -19.27 23.88
N LEU A 49 -8.05 -18.58 23.32
CA LEU A 49 -9.46 -18.96 23.53
C LEU A 49 -9.74 -20.38 23.03
N THR A 50 -9.22 -20.74 21.87
CA THR A 50 -9.38 -22.09 21.32
C THR A 50 -8.76 -23.15 22.22
N LEU A 51 -7.54 -22.92 22.70
CA LEU A 51 -6.85 -23.86 23.59
C LEU A 51 -7.58 -24.03 24.92
N THR A 52 -8.08 -22.94 25.52
CA THR A 52 -8.83 -23.00 26.78
C THR A 52 -10.20 -23.68 26.64
N THR A 53 -10.87 -23.52 25.48
CA THR A 53 -12.16 -24.19 25.25
C THR A 53 -12.01 -25.67 24.94
N VAL A 54 -10.94 -26.08 24.26
CA VAL A 54 -10.64 -27.51 24.02
C VAL A 54 -10.35 -28.25 25.35
N ASP A 55 -9.63 -27.62 26.27
CA ASP A 55 -9.36 -28.22 27.60
C ASP A 55 -10.62 -28.36 28.48
N LEU A 56 -11.66 -27.54 28.25
CA LEU A 56 -12.92 -27.60 28.97
C LEU A 56 -13.90 -28.70 28.48
N GLN A 57 -13.66 -29.26 27.28
CA GLN A 57 -14.46 -30.33 26.72
C GLN A 57 -13.78 -31.71 26.85
N ALA A 58 -13.63 -32.15 28.09
CA ALA A 58 -13.14 -33.49 28.41
C ALA A 58 -14.08 -34.64 27.98
N ASP A 59 -15.24 -34.35 27.39
CA ASP A 59 -16.29 -35.32 27.02
C ASP A 59 -16.15 -35.89 25.56
N GLY A 60 -15.03 -35.64 24.88
CA GLY A 60 -14.73 -36.33 23.62
C GLY A 60 -15.62 -35.95 22.43
N THR A 61 -16.53 -35.01 22.56
CA THR A 61 -17.32 -34.47 21.43
C THR A 61 -16.66 -33.20 20.95
N PHE A 62 -16.13 -33.24 19.71
CA PHE A 62 -15.69 -32.05 19.00
C PHE A 62 -16.92 -31.19 18.70
N ALA A 63 -17.21 -30.21 19.58
CA ALA A 63 -18.13 -29.18 19.18
C ALA A 63 -17.49 -28.36 18.06
N GLU A 64 -17.98 -28.50 16.85
CA GLU A 64 -17.70 -27.56 15.77
C GLU A 64 -18.22 -26.20 16.24
N TYR A 65 -17.29 -25.31 16.65
CA TYR A 65 -17.63 -23.93 16.91
C TYR A 65 -17.66 -23.17 15.58
N PRO A 66 -18.84 -22.87 15.01
CA PRO A 66 -18.95 -22.16 13.74
C PRO A 66 -18.46 -20.70 13.81
N PHE A 67 -18.06 -20.23 15.00
CA PHE A 67 -17.60 -18.86 15.24
C PHE A 67 -16.07 -18.72 15.32
N LEU A 68 -15.30 -19.80 15.24
CA LEU A 68 -13.85 -19.72 15.11
C LEU A 68 -13.52 -19.23 13.69
N GLN A 69 -13.32 -17.95 13.55
CA GLN A 69 -12.75 -17.42 12.33
C GLN A 69 -11.35 -18.02 12.17
N ILE A 70 -11.21 -18.88 11.17
CA ILE A 70 -9.91 -19.42 10.81
C ILE A 70 -9.10 -18.23 10.29
N TYR A 71 -8.18 -17.74 11.10
CA TYR A 71 -7.25 -16.70 10.71
C TYR A 71 -6.29 -17.31 9.68
N THR A 72 -6.61 -17.08 8.42
CA THR A 72 -5.71 -17.42 7.29
C THR A 72 -4.91 -16.20 6.90
N LEU A 73 -3.79 -16.42 6.23
CA LEU A 73 -2.98 -15.36 5.62
C LEU A 73 -3.83 -14.36 4.84
N TYR A 74 -4.87 -14.85 4.14
CA TYR A 74 -5.79 -14.01 3.36
C TYR A 74 -6.65 -13.06 4.19
N ASN A 75 -6.95 -13.41 5.44
CA ASN A 75 -7.73 -12.56 6.33
C ASN A 75 -6.85 -11.61 7.16
N SER A 76 -5.54 -11.87 7.23
CA SER A 76 -4.62 -11.14 8.11
C SER A 76 -3.88 -10.00 7.41
N TRP A 77 -3.88 -9.94 6.07
CA TRP A 77 -3.24 -8.87 5.34
C TRP A 77 -4.24 -7.75 4.99
N ILE A 78 -3.75 -6.55 4.80
CA ILE A 78 -4.59 -5.35 4.59
C ILE A 78 -5.55 -5.44 3.39
N GLY A 79 -5.29 -6.31 2.44
CA GLY A 79 -6.14 -6.51 1.25
C GLY A 79 -7.32 -7.43 1.45
N GLY A 80 -7.36 -8.25 2.50
CA GLY A 80 -8.38 -9.28 2.75
C GLY A 80 -9.33 -8.98 3.89
N ALA A 81 -9.07 -7.96 4.68
CA ALA A 81 -9.74 -7.77 5.96
C ALA A 81 -11.02 -6.93 5.87
N ASN A 82 -12.02 -7.35 6.63
CA ASN A 82 -13.25 -6.60 6.89
C ASN A 82 -13.14 -5.71 8.14
N GLU A 83 -11.91 -5.35 8.52
CA GLU A 83 -11.64 -4.57 9.73
C GLU A 83 -11.59 -3.06 9.46
N THR A 84 -11.57 -2.26 10.52
CA THR A 84 -11.65 -0.80 10.43
C THR A 84 -10.42 -0.17 9.76
N LEU A 85 -9.20 -0.68 10.05
CA LEU A 85 -7.96 -0.11 9.51
C LEU A 85 -7.81 -0.33 8.00
N PRO A 86 -8.06 -1.52 7.45
CA PRO A 86 -8.13 -1.71 6.00
C PRO A 86 -9.14 -0.79 5.31
N MET A 87 -10.32 -0.58 5.90
CA MET A 87 -11.28 0.37 5.36
C MET A 87 -10.70 1.79 5.32
N VAL A 88 -10.11 2.26 6.41
CA VAL A 88 -9.44 3.58 6.45
C VAL A 88 -8.36 3.68 5.38
N PHE A 89 -7.54 2.66 5.21
CA PHE A 89 -6.50 2.61 4.18
C PHE A 89 -7.09 2.80 2.78
N PHE A 90 -8.11 2.01 2.42
CA PHE A 90 -8.72 2.07 1.09
C PHE A 90 -9.46 3.39 0.83
N TYR A 91 -10.14 3.96 1.82
CA TYR A 91 -10.82 5.25 1.67
C TYR A 91 -9.86 6.44 1.57
N THR A 92 -8.73 6.39 2.25
CA THR A 92 -7.72 7.47 2.21
C THR A 92 -6.75 7.34 1.04
N MET A 93 -6.59 6.15 0.48
CA MET A 93 -5.67 5.83 -0.60
C MET A 93 -5.76 6.77 -1.82
N PRO A 94 -6.96 7.13 -2.36
CA PRO A 94 -7.04 8.04 -3.51
C PRO A 94 -6.41 9.40 -3.24
N VAL A 95 -6.53 9.90 -2.00
CA VAL A 95 -5.92 11.16 -1.58
C VAL A 95 -4.40 11.05 -1.54
N PHE A 96 -3.88 9.98 -0.92
CA PHE A 96 -2.45 9.76 -0.80
C PHE A 96 -1.75 9.48 -2.14
N VAL A 97 -2.44 8.89 -3.10
CA VAL A 97 -1.92 8.65 -4.46
C VAL A 97 -1.70 9.97 -5.22
N VAL A 98 -2.56 10.96 -5.01
CA VAL A 98 -2.49 12.24 -5.75
C VAL A 98 -1.43 13.19 -5.18
N ILE A 99 -1.19 13.19 -3.86
CA ILE A 99 -0.32 14.15 -3.18
C ILE A 99 1.11 14.18 -3.74
N PRO A 100 1.83 13.07 -3.88
CA PRO A 100 3.23 13.09 -4.30
C PRO A 100 3.43 13.71 -5.68
N TYR A 101 2.55 13.37 -6.61
CA TYR A 101 2.64 13.86 -7.97
C TYR A 101 2.21 15.32 -8.09
N SER A 102 1.12 15.73 -7.42
CA SER A 102 0.64 17.10 -7.44
C SER A 102 1.70 18.08 -6.94
N TRP A 103 2.42 17.72 -5.89
CA TRP A 103 3.48 18.55 -5.34
C TRP A 103 4.67 18.70 -6.31
N SER A 104 5.08 17.60 -6.93
CA SER A 104 6.14 17.62 -7.95
C SER A 104 5.75 18.48 -9.16
N TYR A 105 4.53 18.30 -9.65
CA TYR A 105 4.00 19.07 -10.77
C TYR A 105 3.97 20.58 -10.49
N LEU A 106 3.48 20.99 -9.32
CA LEU A 106 3.45 22.40 -8.93
C LEU A 106 4.87 23.02 -8.85
N ALA A 107 5.84 22.27 -8.39
CA ALA A 107 7.23 22.73 -8.34
C ALA A 107 7.81 22.94 -9.74
N GLU A 108 7.53 22.05 -10.68
CA GLU A 108 7.98 22.13 -12.06
C GLU A 108 7.32 23.29 -12.82
N GLU A 109 6.02 23.50 -12.63
CA GLU A 109 5.26 24.60 -13.22
C GLU A 109 5.84 25.96 -12.79
N LYS A 110 6.12 26.12 -11.49
CA LYS A 110 6.75 27.34 -10.95
C LYS A 110 8.11 27.64 -11.54
N ASN A 111 8.89 26.60 -11.86
CA ASN A 111 10.23 26.73 -12.43
C ASN A 111 10.21 26.88 -13.98
N GLY A 112 9.03 26.84 -14.61
CA GLY A 112 8.90 26.92 -16.07
C GLY A 112 9.47 25.71 -16.84
N TYR A 113 9.79 24.63 -16.13
CA TYR A 113 10.35 23.39 -16.69
C TYR A 113 9.41 22.79 -17.74
N ASP A 114 8.11 22.84 -17.49
CA ASP A 114 7.08 22.32 -18.38
C ASP A 114 7.12 22.95 -19.78
N ARG A 115 7.34 24.27 -19.88
CA ARG A 115 7.41 24.99 -21.17
C ARG A 115 8.62 24.60 -21.97
N ILE A 116 9.77 24.44 -21.29
CA ILE A 116 11.04 24.08 -21.94
C ILE A 116 10.95 22.64 -22.46
N MET A 117 10.49 21.70 -21.65
CA MET A 117 10.38 20.30 -22.04
C MET A 117 9.31 20.06 -23.10
N ALA A 118 8.16 20.73 -23.04
CA ALA A 118 7.14 20.63 -24.06
C ALA A 118 7.60 21.17 -25.42
N SER A 119 8.51 22.15 -25.46
CA SER A 119 9.10 22.65 -26.69
C SER A 119 10.13 21.69 -27.29
N GLN A 120 10.91 21.00 -26.47
CA GLN A 120 11.96 20.06 -26.89
C GLN A 120 11.42 18.70 -27.34
N LEU A 121 10.46 18.14 -26.60
CA LEU A 121 9.91 16.80 -26.83
C LEU A 121 8.70 16.80 -27.78
N GLY A 122 8.10 17.96 -28.01
CA GLY A 122 6.79 18.09 -28.64
C GLY A 122 5.65 17.86 -27.63
N LYS A 123 4.58 18.65 -27.75
CA LYS A 123 3.47 18.67 -26.77
C LYS A 123 2.88 17.28 -26.51
N ALA A 124 2.59 16.50 -27.56
CA ALA A 124 1.98 15.18 -27.42
C ALA A 124 2.85 14.19 -26.62
N SER A 125 4.16 14.12 -26.94
CA SER A 125 5.11 13.22 -26.27
C SER A 125 5.33 13.62 -24.80
N TYR A 126 5.34 14.92 -24.51
CA TYR A 126 5.45 15.44 -23.16
C TYR A 126 4.25 15.04 -22.29
N PHE A 127 3.02 15.30 -22.75
CA PHE A 127 1.80 14.95 -22.00
C PHE A 127 1.67 13.44 -21.80
N LEU A 128 2.01 12.65 -22.81
CA LEU A 128 1.98 11.19 -22.70
C LEU A 128 2.99 10.69 -21.66
N GLY A 129 4.20 11.27 -21.65
CA GLY A 129 5.19 10.95 -20.63
C GLY A 129 4.74 11.30 -19.21
N LYS A 130 4.13 12.49 -19.02
CA LYS A 130 3.56 12.91 -17.73
C LYS A 130 2.43 11.98 -17.29
N TYR A 131 1.54 11.59 -18.19
CA TYR A 131 0.45 10.67 -17.86
C TYR A 131 0.97 9.30 -17.39
N VAL A 132 1.93 8.73 -18.11
CA VAL A 132 2.57 7.45 -17.73
C VAL A 132 3.30 7.57 -16.40
N SER A 133 4.02 8.67 -16.17
CA SER A 133 4.73 8.94 -14.91
C SER A 133 3.77 9.04 -13.72
N THR A 134 2.64 9.74 -13.88
CA THR A 134 1.58 9.86 -12.85
C THR A 134 0.99 8.50 -12.51
N PHE A 135 0.64 7.73 -13.54
CA PHE A 135 0.09 6.38 -13.35
C PHE A 135 1.06 5.47 -12.60
N LEU A 136 2.33 5.49 -13.00
CA LEU A 136 3.36 4.65 -12.38
C LEU A 136 3.62 5.07 -10.92
N SER A 137 3.64 6.37 -10.66
CA SER A 137 3.74 6.93 -9.31
C SER A 137 2.61 6.45 -8.41
N GLY A 138 1.37 6.58 -8.88
CA GLY A 138 0.20 6.14 -8.15
C GLY A 138 0.22 4.62 -7.89
N ALA A 139 0.54 3.83 -8.91
CA ALA A 139 0.65 2.38 -8.78
C ALA A 139 1.71 1.98 -7.73
N LEU A 140 2.88 2.60 -7.73
CA LEU A 140 3.94 2.33 -6.76
C LEU A 140 3.55 2.73 -5.34
N THR A 141 2.88 3.88 -5.17
CA THR A 141 2.40 4.35 -3.86
C THR A 141 1.47 3.34 -3.20
N VAL A 142 0.70 2.61 -3.99
CA VAL A 142 -0.24 1.59 -3.53
C VAL A 142 0.41 0.23 -3.36
N LEU A 143 1.12 -0.22 -4.39
CA LEU A 143 1.70 -1.57 -4.43
C LEU A 143 2.74 -1.80 -3.34
N LEU A 144 3.58 -0.80 -3.04
CA LEU A 144 4.63 -0.95 -2.04
C LEU A 144 4.09 -1.26 -0.64
N PRO A 145 3.13 -0.50 -0.07
CA PRO A 145 2.54 -0.83 1.22
C PRO A 145 1.79 -2.15 1.22
N MET A 146 1.05 -2.47 0.14
CA MET A 146 0.31 -3.74 0.05
C MET A 146 1.25 -4.95 0.01
N LEU A 147 2.32 -4.89 -0.79
CA LEU A 147 3.33 -5.95 -0.81
C LEU A 147 4.05 -6.09 0.54
N PHE A 148 4.30 -4.98 1.19
CA PHE A 148 4.93 -4.97 2.51
C PHE A 148 4.03 -5.64 3.55
N SER A 149 2.72 -5.32 3.59
CA SER A 149 1.75 -6.00 4.45
C SER A 149 1.69 -7.50 4.17
N PHE A 150 1.61 -7.88 2.91
CA PHE A 150 1.59 -9.30 2.54
C PHE A 150 2.82 -10.05 3.02
N LEU A 151 4.01 -9.46 2.88
CA LEU A 151 5.26 -10.05 3.37
C LEU A 151 5.29 -10.14 4.89
N LEU A 152 4.85 -9.09 5.61
CA LEU A 152 4.75 -9.11 7.06
C LEU A 152 3.76 -10.17 7.54
N ALA A 153 2.56 -10.22 6.98
CA ALA A 153 1.55 -11.20 7.31
C ALA A 153 2.06 -12.64 7.08
N SER A 154 2.79 -12.89 5.99
CA SER A 154 3.37 -14.21 5.71
C SER A 154 4.47 -14.61 6.70
N CYS A 155 5.13 -13.65 7.33
CA CYS A 155 6.13 -13.92 8.37
C CYS A 155 5.52 -14.12 9.76
N LEU A 156 4.39 -13.47 10.03
CA LEU A 156 3.75 -13.45 11.35
C LEU A 156 2.74 -14.57 11.56
N VAL A 157 2.03 -14.93 10.50
CA VAL A 157 0.99 -15.97 10.54
C VAL A 157 1.53 -17.21 9.82
N PRO A 158 1.76 -18.32 10.54
CA PRO A 158 2.15 -19.59 9.89
C PRO A 158 1.01 -20.07 8.99
N ALA A 159 1.39 -20.51 7.80
CA ALA A 159 0.48 -21.03 6.78
C ALA A 159 -0.14 -22.37 7.21
#